data_141f780913f948458e09e272fdacdee3
#
_entry.id   141f780913f948458e09e272fdacdee3
#
_cell.length_a   1.000
_cell.length_b   1.000
_cell.length_c   1.000
_cell.angle_alpha   90.00
_cell.angle_beta   90.00
_cell.angle_gamma   90.00
#
_symmetry.space_group_name_H-M   'P 1'
#
loop_
_entity.id
_entity.type
_entity.pdbx_description
1 polymer ?
#
loop_
_entity_poly.entity_id
_entity_poly.type
_entity_poly.pdbx_seq_one_letter_code
_entity_poly.pdbx_strand_id
1 'polypeptide(L)'
;MEGGLSQEIKATIQEAYRDWLSANQFSPRKTQREMIAFIARSLGSSDSLLAVVEAGTGTGKTVAYCLAAIPIAQTLGKKLVISTATVNLQEQVYLKDLPDVQDHAGLEFIYDLVKGRGRYLCIKR
;
A
#
# COMPACT_ATOMS: atom_id res chain seq x y z
N MET A 1 16.06 -20.54 7.81
CA MET A 1 14.69 -20.23 7.46
C MET A 1 14.64 -19.35 6.23
N GLU A 2 13.89 -19.71 5.33
CA GLU A 2 13.73 -18.96 4.10
C GLU A 2 12.98 -17.67 4.32
N GLY A 3 13.18 -16.71 3.42
CA GLY A 3 12.63 -15.39 3.53
C GLY A 3 11.17 -15.28 3.10
N GLY A 4 10.34 -16.25 3.46
CA GLY A 4 8.93 -16.18 3.16
C GLY A 4 8.15 -15.35 4.16
N LEU A 5 6.93 -14.97 3.79
CA LEU A 5 6.03 -14.28 4.69
C LEU A 5 5.61 -15.19 5.83
N SER A 6 5.53 -14.65 7.04
CA SER A 6 4.96 -15.38 8.16
C SER A 6 3.45 -15.54 7.97
N GLN A 7 2.87 -16.54 8.62
CA GLN A 7 1.42 -16.73 8.57
C GLN A 7 0.67 -15.56 9.19
N GLU A 8 1.26 -14.90 10.19
CA GLU A 8 0.66 -13.73 10.81
C GLU A 8 0.52 -12.58 9.83
N ILE A 9 1.57 -12.30 9.06
CA ILE A 9 1.53 -11.22 8.07
C ILE A 9 0.52 -11.55 6.99
N LYS A 10 0.50 -12.78 6.51
CA LYS A 10 -0.48 -13.21 5.51
C LYS A 10 -1.90 -13.04 6.00
N ALA A 11 -2.15 -13.44 7.25
CA ALA A 11 -3.47 -13.29 7.85
C ALA A 11 -3.86 -11.82 7.98
N THR A 12 -2.93 -10.96 8.38
CA THR A 12 -3.18 -9.54 8.50
C THR A 12 -3.55 -8.93 7.14
N ILE A 13 -2.82 -9.27 6.09
CA ILE A 13 -3.08 -8.77 4.74
C ILE A 13 -4.45 -9.25 4.25
N GLN A 14 -4.75 -10.53 4.43
CA GLN A 14 -6.03 -11.10 3.99
C GLN A 14 -7.21 -10.47 4.73
N GLU A 15 -7.07 -10.27 6.03
CA GLU A 15 -8.10 -9.65 6.83
C GLU A 15 -8.30 -8.19 6.45
N ALA A 16 -7.22 -7.44 6.23
CA ALA A 16 -7.29 -6.06 5.80
C ALA A 16 -8.01 -5.93 4.46
N TYR A 17 -7.71 -6.81 3.52
CA TYR A 17 -8.36 -6.79 2.22
C TYR A 17 -9.84 -7.10 2.34
N ARG A 18 -10.19 -8.11 3.11
CA ARG A 18 -11.58 -8.49 3.35
C ARG A 18 -12.37 -7.36 4.00
N ASP A 19 -11.80 -6.72 5.02
CA ASP A 19 -12.44 -5.63 5.71
C ASP A 19 -12.65 -4.43 4.79
N TRP A 20 -11.64 -4.11 3.99
CA TRP A 20 -11.74 -3.02 3.03
C TRP A 20 -12.83 -3.28 1.99
N LEU A 21 -12.89 -4.50 1.46
CA LEU A 21 -13.93 -4.88 0.50
C LEU A 21 -15.33 -4.74 1.12
N SER A 22 -15.48 -5.26 2.32
CA SER A 22 -16.75 -5.24 3.03
C SER A 22 -17.22 -3.83 3.31
N ALA A 23 -16.33 -2.97 3.81
CA ALA A 23 -16.66 -1.60 4.14
C ALA A 23 -17.08 -0.78 2.92
N ASN A 24 -16.50 -1.07 1.77
CA ASN A 24 -16.82 -0.39 0.52
C ASN A 24 -17.88 -1.10 -0.31
N GLN A 25 -18.38 -2.24 0.16
CA GLN A 25 -19.35 -3.06 -0.55
C GLN A 25 -18.86 -3.50 -1.93
N PHE A 26 -17.57 -3.81 -2.01
CA PHE A 26 -16.93 -4.29 -3.24
C PHE A 26 -16.82 -5.81 -3.22
N SER A 27 -16.85 -6.40 -4.41
CA SER A 27 -16.56 -7.83 -4.58
C SER A 27 -15.07 -8.03 -4.81
N PRO A 28 -14.51 -9.17 -4.37
CA PRO A 28 -13.10 -9.46 -4.65
C PRO A 28 -12.83 -9.52 -6.14
N ARG A 29 -11.69 -8.99 -6.55
CA ARG A 29 -11.24 -9.01 -7.94
C ARG A 29 -10.00 -9.87 -8.04
N LYS A 30 -9.98 -10.78 -9.01
CA LYS A 30 -8.86 -11.69 -9.19
C LYS A 30 -7.55 -10.95 -9.40
N THR A 31 -7.54 -9.95 -10.30
CA THR A 31 -6.34 -9.19 -10.60
C THR A 31 -5.81 -8.45 -9.39
N GLN A 32 -6.70 -7.88 -8.59
CA GLN A 32 -6.30 -7.18 -7.38
C GLN A 32 -5.70 -8.14 -6.36
N ARG A 33 -6.30 -9.31 -6.17
CA ARG A 33 -5.77 -10.33 -5.26
C ARG A 33 -4.41 -10.84 -5.71
N GLU A 34 -4.24 -11.05 -7.01
CA GLU A 34 -2.97 -11.49 -7.57
C GLU A 34 -1.88 -10.46 -7.35
N MET A 35 -2.22 -9.19 -7.54
CA MET A 35 -1.28 -8.09 -7.29
C MET A 35 -0.86 -8.02 -5.83
N ILE A 36 -1.82 -8.10 -4.91
CA ILE A 36 -1.54 -8.10 -3.48
C ILE A 36 -0.60 -9.27 -3.14
N ALA A 37 -0.92 -10.46 -3.61
CA ALA A 37 -0.13 -11.65 -3.32
C ALA A 37 1.29 -11.54 -3.89
N PHE A 38 1.42 -11.04 -5.11
CA PHE A 38 2.73 -10.90 -5.74
C PHE A 38 3.60 -9.88 -4.99
N ILE A 39 3.04 -8.72 -4.67
CA ILE A 39 3.78 -7.69 -3.93
C ILE A 39 4.16 -8.21 -2.54
N ALA A 40 3.24 -8.88 -1.87
CA ALA A 40 3.50 -9.43 -0.55
C ALA A 40 4.65 -10.43 -0.57
N ARG A 41 4.63 -11.36 -1.53
CA ARG A 41 5.72 -12.35 -1.65
C ARG A 41 7.05 -11.67 -1.96
N SER A 42 7.03 -10.68 -2.84
CA SER A 42 8.27 -9.98 -3.24
C SER A 42 8.86 -9.19 -2.10
N LEU A 43 8.06 -8.42 -1.39
CA LEU A 43 8.53 -7.62 -0.26
C LEU A 43 8.87 -8.45 0.96
N GLY A 44 8.24 -9.60 1.11
CA GLY A 44 8.50 -10.49 2.23
C GLY A 44 9.68 -11.43 2.02
N SER A 45 10.26 -11.41 0.82
CA SER A 45 11.39 -12.29 0.49
C SER A 45 12.71 -11.57 0.72
N SER A 46 13.66 -12.25 1.33
CA SER A 46 15.01 -11.72 1.48
C SER A 46 15.81 -11.77 0.18
N ASP A 47 15.36 -12.56 -0.78
CA ASP A 47 16.03 -12.74 -2.05
C ASP A 47 15.63 -11.75 -3.12
N SER A 48 14.49 -11.08 -2.95
CA SER A 48 13.94 -10.19 -3.95
C SER A 48 14.11 -8.75 -3.51
N LEU A 49 14.83 -7.97 -4.30
CA LEU A 49 15.06 -6.56 -4.03
C LEU A 49 14.20 -5.64 -4.91
N LEU A 50 13.53 -6.22 -5.90
CA LEU A 50 12.75 -5.44 -6.86
C LEU A 50 11.56 -6.25 -7.35
N ALA A 51 10.39 -5.62 -7.36
CA ALA A 51 9.19 -6.19 -7.93
C ALA A 51 8.61 -5.20 -8.93
N VAL A 52 8.32 -5.67 -10.13
CA VAL A 52 7.69 -4.85 -11.17
C VAL A 52 6.32 -5.44 -11.46
N VAL A 53 5.29 -4.62 -11.35
CA VAL A 53 3.91 -5.06 -11.56
C VAL A 53 3.23 -4.13 -12.54
N GLU A 54 2.62 -4.72 -13.53
CA GLU A 54 1.76 -3.98 -14.44
C GLU A 54 0.33 -4.47 -14.26
N ALA A 55 -0.59 -3.55 -14.04
CA ALA A 55 -2.00 -3.87 -13.88
C ALA A 55 -2.83 -2.84 -14.63
N GLY A 56 -3.89 -3.29 -15.25
CA GLY A 56 -4.77 -2.41 -16.01
C GLY A 56 -5.44 -1.35 -15.16
N THR A 57 -5.94 -0.32 -15.82
CA THR A 57 -6.68 0.75 -15.13
C THR A 57 -7.94 0.18 -14.49
N GLY A 58 -8.34 0.77 -13.36
CA GLY A 58 -9.55 0.34 -12.66
C GLY A 58 -9.39 -0.90 -11.81
N THR A 59 -8.16 -1.39 -11.60
CA THR A 59 -7.92 -2.57 -10.78
C THR A 59 -7.71 -2.26 -9.30
N GLY A 60 -7.65 -0.97 -8.92
CA GLY A 60 -7.41 -0.60 -7.55
C GLY A 60 -5.96 -0.82 -7.13
N LYS A 61 -5.02 -0.40 -7.97
CA LYS A 61 -3.59 -0.64 -7.76
C LYS A 61 -3.06 -0.04 -6.46
N THR A 62 -3.43 1.21 -6.18
CA THR A 62 -2.92 1.91 -4.99
C THR A 62 -3.33 1.21 -3.71
N VAL A 63 -4.60 0.84 -3.60
CA VAL A 63 -5.09 0.10 -2.44
C VAL A 63 -4.39 -1.24 -2.36
N ALA A 64 -4.21 -1.93 -3.49
CA ALA A 64 -3.57 -3.24 -3.50
C ALA A 64 -2.17 -3.20 -2.93
N TYR A 65 -1.32 -2.27 -3.40
CA TYR A 65 0.04 -2.25 -2.88
C TYR A 65 0.10 -1.72 -1.45
N CYS A 66 -0.82 -0.86 -1.04
CA CYS A 66 -0.88 -0.41 0.35
C CYS A 66 -1.26 -1.56 1.29
N LEU A 67 -2.25 -2.36 0.91
CA LEU A 67 -2.69 -3.49 1.74
C LEU A 67 -1.60 -4.54 1.91
N ALA A 68 -0.74 -4.70 0.91
CA ALA A 68 0.40 -5.62 1.01
C ALA A 68 1.58 -5.00 1.74
N ALA A 69 1.95 -3.78 1.39
CA ALA A 69 3.19 -3.17 1.86
C ALA A 69 3.13 -2.62 3.28
N ILE A 70 2.00 -2.07 3.69
CA ILE A 70 1.89 -1.47 5.02
C ILE A 70 2.12 -2.51 6.14
N PRO A 71 1.41 -3.64 6.16
CA PRO A 71 1.66 -4.64 7.21
C PRO A 71 3.09 -5.15 7.21
N ILE A 72 3.69 -5.34 6.03
CA ILE A 72 5.06 -5.83 5.93
C ILE A 72 6.04 -4.80 6.49
N ALA A 73 5.89 -3.53 6.12
CA ALA A 73 6.74 -2.47 6.62
C ALA A 73 6.65 -2.34 8.13
N GLN A 74 5.45 -2.42 8.68
CA GLN A 74 5.26 -2.36 10.12
C GLN A 74 5.93 -3.52 10.85
N THR A 75 5.78 -4.73 10.32
CA THR A 75 6.39 -5.91 10.91
C THR A 75 7.91 -5.82 10.88
N LEU A 76 8.48 -5.29 9.80
CA LEU A 76 9.93 -5.14 9.66
C LEU A 76 10.48 -3.90 10.36
N GLY A 77 9.63 -3.06 10.93
CA GLY A 77 10.05 -1.81 11.55
C GLY A 77 10.63 -0.83 10.56
N LYS A 78 10.14 -0.84 9.33
CA LYS A 78 10.65 0.01 8.26
C LYS A 78 9.60 1.02 7.82
N LYS A 79 10.08 2.08 7.19
CA LYS A 79 9.19 3.08 6.60
C LYS A 79 8.84 2.69 5.17
N LEU A 80 7.60 2.94 4.80
CA LEU A 80 7.14 2.75 3.45
C LEU A 80 7.11 4.11 2.76
N VAL A 81 7.77 4.20 1.61
CA VAL A 81 7.79 5.43 0.80
C VAL A 81 7.03 5.14 -0.49
N ILE A 82 6.02 5.96 -0.76
CA ILE A 82 5.24 5.87 -2.00
C ILE A 82 5.59 7.08 -2.85
N SER A 83 6.11 6.83 -4.04
CA SER A 83 6.49 7.88 -4.98
C SER A 83 5.52 7.86 -6.17
N THR A 84 5.04 9.03 -6.55
CA THR A 84 4.12 9.17 -7.67
C THR A 84 4.71 10.11 -8.72
N ALA A 85 4.31 9.91 -9.98
CA ALA A 85 4.86 10.69 -11.08
C ALA A 85 4.22 12.08 -11.21
N THR A 86 3.00 12.26 -10.74
CA THR A 86 2.28 13.53 -10.92
C THR A 86 1.72 14.04 -9.60
N VAL A 87 1.45 15.35 -9.57
CA VAL A 87 0.82 16.00 -8.41
C VAL A 87 -0.58 15.42 -8.17
N ASN A 88 -1.34 15.19 -9.25
CA ASN A 88 -2.69 14.66 -9.12
C ASN A 88 -2.71 13.27 -8.50
N LEU A 89 -1.79 12.40 -8.89
CA LEU A 89 -1.67 11.08 -8.29
C LEU A 89 -1.25 11.17 -6.83
N GLN A 90 -0.34 12.09 -6.51
CA GLN A 90 0.09 12.29 -5.14
C GLN A 90 -1.07 12.73 -4.25
N GLU A 91 -1.88 13.65 -4.72
CA GLU A 91 -3.04 14.11 -3.97
C GLU A 91 -4.07 13.01 -3.82
N GLN A 92 -4.30 12.22 -4.86
CA GLN A 92 -5.23 11.10 -4.77
C GLN A 92 -4.80 10.08 -3.71
N VAL A 93 -3.53 9.72 -3.70
CA VAL A 93 -3.01 8.78 -2.70
C VAL A 93 -3.16 9.36 -1.30
N TYR A 94 -2.75 10.60 -1.11
CA TYR A 94 -2.70 11.22 0.21
C TYR A 94 -4.08 11.55 0.76
N LEU A 95 -4.96 12.08 -0.08
CA LEU A 95 -6.26 12.59 0.36
C LEU A 95 -7.39 11.57 0.25
N LYS A 96 -7.22 10.51 -0.54
CA LYS A 96 -8.28 9.56 -0.79
C LYS A 96 -7.89 8.12 -0.44
N ASP A 97 -6.83 7.61 -1.05
CA ASP A 97 -6.52 6.19 -0.93
C ASP A 97 -5.98 5.80 0.45
N LEU A 98 -5.05 6.58 1.01
CA LEU A 98 -4.52 6.29 2.34
C LEU A 98 -5.57 6.45 3.43
N PRO A 99 -6.39 7.50 3.43
CA PRO A 99 -7.50 7.57 4.39
C PRO A 99 -8.49 6.42 4.25
N ASP A 100 -8.79 5.99 3.03
CA ASP A 100 -9.69 4.86 2.81
C ASP A 100 -9.14 3.57 3.41
N VAL A 101 -7.86 3.30 3.18
CA VAL A 101 -7.21 2.11 3.76
C VAL A 101 -7.17 2.22 5.29
N GLN A 102 -6.83 3.38 5.80
CA GLN A 102 -6.75 3.59 7.25
C GLN A 102 -8.10 3.38 7.93
N ASP A 103 -9.16 3.92 7.34
CA ASP A 103 -10.49 3.88 7.93
C ASP A 103 -11.20 2.54 7.75
N HIS A 104 -10.92 1.82 6.68
CA HIS A 104 -11.74 0.66 6.29
C HIS A 104 -11.00 -0.66 6.27
N ALA A 105 -9.68 -0.68 6.32
CA ALA A 105 -8.93 -1.94 6.31
C ALA A 105 -8.50 -2.40 7.69
N GLY A 106 -8.79 -1.63 8.72
CA GLY A 106 -8.42 -1.99 10.08
C GLY A 106 -6.93 -1.90 10.36
N LEU A 107 -6.19 -1.16 9.55
CA LEU A 107 -4.75 -0.95 9.72
C LEU A 107 -4.49 0.37 10.40
N GLU A 108 -3.65 0.35 11.42
CA GLU A 108 -3.23 1.55 12.11
C GLU A 108 -1.85 1.96 11.63
N PHE A 109 -1.74 3.14 11.05
CA PHE A 109 -0.47 3.66 10.56
C PHE A 109 -0.52 5.19 10.51
N ILE A 110 0.66 5.79 10.53
CA ILE A 110 0.82 7.23 10.43
C ILE A 110 1.47 7.52 9.09
N TYR A 111 0.99 8.54 8.40
CA TYR A 111 1.56 8.91 7.11
C TYR A 111 1.65 10.42 6.96
N ASP A 112 2.57 10.85 6.13
CA ASP A 112 2.76 12.27 5.86
C ASP A 112 3.15 12.44 4.39
N LEU A 113 3.11 13.68 3.92
CA LEU A 113 3.35 14.02 2.53
C LEU A 113 4.62 14.84 2.39
N VAL A 114 5.54 14.39 1.53
CA VAL A 114 6.74 15.14 1.19
C VAL A 114 6.59 15.62 -0.25
N LYS A 115 6.71 16.91 -0.44
CA LYS A 115 6.56 17.53 -1.75
C LYS A 115 7.90 17.98 -2.28
N GLY A 116 7.96 18.19 -3.60
CA GLY A 116 9.11 18.86 -4.19
C GLY A 116 9.33 20.23 -3.58
N ARG A 117 10.58 20.63 -3.51
CA ARG A 117 10.97 21.86 -2.82
C ARG A 117 10.20 23.09 -3.30
N GLY A 118 9.93 23.19 -4.60
CA GLY A 118 9.21 24.33 -5.16
C GLY A 118 7.74 24.40 -4.82
N ARG A 119 7.19 23.36 -4.17
CA ARG A 119 5.77 23.32 -3.81
C ARG A 119 5.51 23.78 -2.38
N TYR A 120 6.55 24.12 -1.64
CA TYR A 120 6.41 24.63 -0.28
C TYR A 120 6.47 26.15 -0.27
N LEU A 121 5.64 26.75 0.55
CA LEU A 121 5.66 28.18 0.75
C LEU A 121 6.80 28.53 1.72
N CYS A 122 7.67 29.46 1.31
CA CYS A 122 8.71 29.95 2.19
C CYS A 122 8.22 31.24 2.86
N ILE A 123 8.02 31.20 4.16
CA ILE A 123 7.54 32.34 4.93
C ILE A 123 8.68 33.14 5.56
N LYS A 124 9.89 32.63 5.47
CA LYS A 124 11.08 33.32 5.97
C LYS A 124 11.72 34.13 4.86
N ARG A 125 11.93 35.40 5.11
CA ARG A 125 12.58 36.26 4.16
C ARG A 125 13.82 36.90 4.75
#